data_5b7800c6bd92c7ca81d18b6925976c17
#
_entry.id   5b7800c6bd92c7ca81d18b6925976c17
#
_cell.length_a   1.000
_cell.length_b   1.000
_cell.length_c   1.000
_cell.angle_alpha   90.00
_cell.angle_beta   90.00
_cell.angle_gamma   90.00
#
_symmetry.space_group_name_H-M   'P 1'
#
loop_
_entity.id
_entity.type
_entity.pdbx_description
1 polymer ?
#
loop_
_entity_poly.entity_id
_entity_poly.type
_entity_poly.pdbx_seq_one_letter_code
_entity_poly.pdbx_strand_id
1 'polypeptide(L)'
;MSHQILLVEDSRTQALRIQLELARYGLKLLIASDGNSGLEATRTHRPDVVVLDVDLPDLDGYAVCRAIKSDPTIEHIPIIMLTQRDAAHDTITGLQVGAVDYIPKDSLAEENLVEALRQLGVL
;
A
#
# COMPACT_ATOMS: atom_id res chain seq x y z
N MET A 1 9.52 19.02 -3.56
CA MET A 1 9.75 18.00 -2.54
C MET A 1 9.28 16.65 -3.05
N SER A 2 10.07 15.61 -2.82
CA SER A 2 9.68 14.28 -3.26
C SER A 2 8.78 13.63 -2.22
N HIS A 3 7.77 12.90 -2.71
CA HIS A 3 6.89 12.11 -1.86
C HIS A 3 7.48 10.72 -1.67
N GLN A 4 7.23 10.14 -0.50
CA GLN A 4 7.70 8.83 -0.12
C GLN A 4 6.54 7.86 -0.03
N ILE A 5 6.66 6.73 -0.71
CA ILE A 5 5.66 5.67 -0.73
C ILE A 5 6.27 4.46 -0.02
N LEU A 6 5.52 3.84 0.88
CA LEU A 6 5.89 2.54 1.44
C LEU A 6 5.08 1.46 0.74
N LEU A 7 5.76 0.49 0.15
CA LEU A 7 5.13 -0.70 -0.43
C LEU A 7 5.38 -1.88 0.49
N VAL A 8 4.31 -2.53 0.94
CA VAL A 8 4.38 -3.74 1.75
C VAL A 8 3.96 -4.91 0.87
N GLU A 9 4.94 -5.68 0.39
CA GLU A 9 4.74 -6.74 -0.60
C GLU A 9 5.82 -7.80 -0.42
N ASP A 10 5.43 -9.07 -0.26
CA ASP A 10 6.38 -10.16 -0.07
C ASP A 10 6.95 -10.72 -1.38
N SER A 11 6.27 -10.52 -2.50
CA SER A 11 6.77 -10.95 -3.81
C SER A 11 7.80 -9.96 -4.34
N ARG A 12 9.05 -10.41 -4.47
CA ARG A 12 10.12 -9.56 -5.00
C ARG A 12 9.85 -9.14 -6.45
N THR A 13 9.28 -10.03 -7.25
CA THR A 13 8.94 -9.72 -8.63
C THR A 13 7.89 -8.62 -8.72
N GLN A 14 6.84 -8.71 -7.92
CA GLN A 14 5.79 -7.69 -7.91
C GLN A 14 6.29 -6.37 -7.35
N ALA A 15 7.09 -6.42 -6.27
CA ALA A 15 7.68 -5.21 -5.71
C ALA A 15 8.57 -4.51 -6.75
N LEU A 16 9.37 -5.26 -7.50
CA LEU A 16 10.23 -4.70 -8.54
C LEU A 16 9.42 -4.05 -9.66
N ARG A 17 8.32 -4.69 -10.09
CA ARG A 17 7.45 -4.11 -11.12
C ARG A 17 6.88 -2.76 -10.70
N ILE A 18 6.39 -2.69 -9.47
CA ILE A 18 5.85 -1.44 -8.92
C ILE A 18 6.96 -0.40 -8.79
N GLN A 19 8.12 -0.81 -8.29
CA GLN A 19 9.26 0.08 -8.14
C GLN A 19 9.68 0.71 -9.48
N LEU A 20 9.78 -0.11 -10.52
CA LEU A 20 10.15 0.38 -11.85
C LEU A 20 9.12 1.35 -12.40
N GLU A 21 7.84 1.06 -12.21
CA GLU A 21 6.78 1.96 -12.68
C GLU A 21 6.80 3.29 -11.92
N LEU A 22 6.91 3.26 -10.60
CA LEU A 22 6.89 4.49 -9.80
C LEU A 22 8.15 5.33 -9.96
N ALA A 23 9.29 4.70 -10.25
CA ALA A 23 10.54 5.42 -10.53
C ALA A 23 10.40 6.37 -11.71
N ARG A 24 9.54 6.06 -12.66
CA ARG A 24 9.28 6.93 -13.81
C ARG A 24 8.69 8.28 -13.42
N TYR A 25 8.09 8.36 -12.24
CA TYR A 25 7.44 9.58 -11.73
C TYR A 25 8.26 10.27 -10.65
N GLY A 26 9.50 9.82 -10.41
CA GLY A 26 10.38 10.43 -9.42
C GLY A 26 9.99 10.17 -7.97
N LEU A 27 9.16 9.17 -7.70
CA LEU A 27 8.72 8.83 -6.35
C LEU A 27 9.79 8.00 -5.63
N LYS A 28 10.00 8.30 -4.35
CA LYS A 28 10.87 7.52 -3.49
C LYS A 28 10.06 6.35 -2.90
N LEU A 29 10.52 5.13 -3.16
CA LEU A 29 9.84 3.92 -2.72
C LEU A 29 10.65 3.22 -1.63
N LEU A 30 10.00 2.95 -0.49
CA LEU A 30 10.48 2.03 0.53
C LEU A 30 9.72 0.73 0.37
N ILE A 31 10.39 -0.40 0.59
CA ILE A 31 9.77 -1.72 0.46
C ILE A 31 9.93 -2.48 1.77
N ALA A 32 8.82 -3.02 2.28
CA ALA A 32 8.80 -3.96 3.39
C ALA A 32 8.24 -5.29 2.88
N SER A 33 8.78 -6.41 3.33
CA SER A 33 8.43 -7.72 2.78
C SER A 33 7.43 -8.51 3.62
N ASP A 34 7.00 -7.99 4.77
CA ASP A 34 5.98 -8.62 5.61
C ASP A 34 5.18 -7.56 6.38
N GLY A 35 4.13 -8.00 7.07
CA GLY A 35 3.23 -7.10 7.75
C GLY A 35 3.85 -6.38 8.94
N ASN A 36 4.64 -7.09 9.75
CA ASN A 36 5.29 -6.48 10.91
C ASN A 36 6.32 -5.45 10.49
N SER A 37 7.15 -5.76 9.49
CA SER A 37 8.12 -4.81 8.94
C SER A 37 7.42 -3.60 8.33
N GLY A 38 6.28 -3.82 7.66
CA GLY A 38 5.49 -2.74 7.08
C GLY A 38 4.93 -1.79 8.13
N LEU A 39 4.40 -2.34 9.21
CA LEU A 39 3.88 -1.54 10.31
C LEU A 39 4.99 -0.72 10.98
N GLU A 40 6.13 -1.36 11.25
CA GLU A 40 7.27 -0.69 11.83
C GLU A 40 7.81 0.42 10.92
N ALA A 41 7.93 0.14 9.61
CA ALA A 41 8.39 1.13 8.65
C ALA A 41 7.44 2.33 8.57
N THR A 42 6.13 2.08 8.68
CA THR A 42 5.14 3.16 8.70
C THR A 42 5.37 4.09 9.90
N ARG A 43 5.62 3.52 11.07
CA ARG A 43 5.89 4.31 12.28
C ARG A 43 7.21 5.05 12.22
N THR A 44 8.24 4.41 11.67
CA THR A 44 9.60 4.97 11.61
C THR A 44 9.72 6.07 10.55
N HIS A 45 9.20 5.81 9.35
CA HIS A 45 9.42 6.68 8.19
C HIS A 45 8.26 7.62 7.90
N ARG A 46 7.07 7.32 8.39
CA ARG A 46 5.85 8.11 8.16
C ARG A 46 5.69 8.50 6.70
N PRO A 47 5.55 7.51 5.80
CA PRO A 47 5.44 7.78 4.37
C PRO A 47 4.18 8.58 4.05
N ASP A 48 4.14 9.16 2.87
CA ASP A 48 2.96 9.90 2.40
C ASP A 48 1.79 8.98 2.07
N VAL A 49 2.09 7.75 1.62
CA VAL A 49 1.10 6.72 1.28
C VAL A 49 1.69 5.35 1.60
N VAL A 50 0.84 4.44 2.09
CA VAL A 50 1.18 3.02 2.24
C VAL A 50 0.41 2.22 1.19
N VAL A 51 1.12 1.46 0.37
CA VAL A 51 0.55 0.50 -0.57
C VAL A 51 0.74 -0.89 0.02
N LEU A 52 -0.34 -1.60 0.27
CA LEU A 52 -0.35 -2.74 1.18
C LEU A 52 -0.99 -3.95 0.53
N ASP A 53 -0.22 -5.04 0.38
CA ASP A 53 -0.76 -6.32 -0.07
C ASP A 53 -1.61 -6.95 1.03
N VAL A 54 -2.71 -7.57 0.64
CA VAL A 54 -3.57 -8.30 1.58
C VAL A 54 -2.89 -9.60 2.04
N ASP A 55 -2.24 -10.31 1.11
CA ASP A 55 -1.66 -11.63 1.38
C ASP A 55 -0.18 -11.52 1.78
N LEU A 56 0.05 -11.30 3.07
CA LEU A 56 1.39 -11.20 3.64
C LEU A 56 1.70 -12.44 4.49
N PRO A 57 2.99 -12.80 4.66
CA PRO A 57 3.33 -14.08 5.30
C PRO A 57 3.06 -14.13 6.81
N ASP A 58 3.06 -13.01 7.51
CA ASP A 58 2.92 -12.96 8.97
C ASP A 58 1.57 -12.41 9.42
N LEU A 59 1.30 -11.13 9.11
CA LEU A 59 0.01 -10.48 9.34
C LEU A 59 -0.64 -10.23 8.00
N ASP A 60 -1.95 -10.48 7.86
CA ASP A 60 -2.60 -10.09 6.61
C ASP A 60 -2.70 -8.56 6.52
N GLY A 61 -2.90 -8.07 5.29
CA GLY A 61 -2.94 -6.62 5.05
C GLY A 61 -4.05 -5.91 5.79
N TYR A 62 -5.17 -6.57 6.03
CA TYR A 62 -6.27 -5.97 6.80
C TYR A 62 -5.86 -5.72 8.25
N ALA A 63 -5.13 -6.65 8.85
CA ALA A 63 -4.63 -6.48 10.22
C ALA A 63 -3.63 -5.32 10.29
N VAL A 64 -2.75 -5.19 9.30
CA VAL A 64 -1.80 -4.08 9.24
C VAL A 64 -2.56 -2.75 9.10
N CYS A 65 -3.54 -2.70 8.23
CA CYS A 65 -4.35 -1.51 8.01
C CYS A 65 -5.07 -1.09 9.31
N ARG A 66 -5.70 -2.04 9.99
CA ARG A 66 -6.35 -1.76 11.28
C ARG A 66 -5.35 -1.23 12.31
N ALA A 67 -4.16 -1.81 12.38
CA ALA A 67 -3.13 -1.35 13.32
C ALA A 67 -2.69 0.08 13.03
N ILE A 68 -2.50 0.43 11.75
CA ILE A 68 -2.16 1.79 11.35
C ILE A 68 -3.29 2.75 11.72
N LYS A 69 -4.53 2.40 11.41
CA LYS A 69 -5.68 3.28 11.68
C LYS A 69 -6.02 3.40 13.17
N SER A 70 -5.48 2.51 13.99
CA SER A 70 -5.66 2.57 15.45
C SER A 70 -4.54 3.32 16.16
N ASP A 71 -3.50 3.73 15.46
CA ASP A 71 -2.36 4.45 16.03
C ASP A 71 -2.49 5.94 15.71
N PRO A 72 -2.73 6.80 16.72
CA PRO A 72 -2.95 8.23 16.48
C PRO A 72 -1.80 8.95 15.79
N THR A 73 -0.58 8.41 15.86
CA THR A 73 0.59 9.04 15.25
C THR A 73 0.68 8.82 13.75
N ILE A 74 0.00 7.79 13.22
CA ILE A 74 0.09 7.42 11.80
C ILE A 74 -1.29 7.18 11.15
N GLU A 75 -2.37 7.31 11.89
CA GLU A 75 -3.72 7.01 11.38
C GLU A 75 -4.12 7.88 10.19
N HIS A 76 -3.50 9.05 10.04
CA HIS A 76 -3.79 9.98 8.94
C HIS A 76 -3.20 9.52 7.60
N ILE A 77 -2.27 8.57 7.59
CA ILE A 77 -1.59 8.13 6.37
C ILE A 77 -2.56 7.32 5.50
N PRO A 78 -2.79 7.74 4.25
CA PRO A 78 -3.69 6.99 3.37
C PRO A 78 -3.10 5.63 2.99
N ILE A 79 -3.97 4.63 2.93
CA ILE A 79 -3.60 3.25 2.62
C ILE A 79 -4.33 2.80 1.37
N ILE A 80 -3.58 2.28 0.40
CA ILE A 80 -4.12 1.65 -0.80
C ILE A 80 -3.87 0.14 -0.66
N MET A 81 -4.94 -0.65 -0.78
CA MET A 81 -4.82 -2.11 -0.71
C MET A 81 -4.61 -2.70 -2.10
N LEU A 82 -3.70 -3.67 -2.21
CA LEU A 82 -3.50 -4.48 -3.41
C LEU A 82 -3.85 -5.93 -3.10
N THR A 83 -4.57 -6.61 -4.01
CA THR A 83 -4.96 -7.99 -3.76
C THR A 83 -5.25 -8.77 -5.02
N GLN A 84 -5.00 -10.09 -4.99
CA GLN A 84 -5.40 -11.04 -6.02
C GLN A 84 -6.80 -11.62 -5.79
N ARG A 85 -7.43 -11.30 -4.65
CA ARG A 85 -8.69 -11.90 -4.26
C ARG A 85 -9.87 -11.34 -5.05
N ASP A 86 -11.04 -11.98 -4.90
CA ASP A 86 -12.28 -11.49 -5.47
C ASP A 86 -12.57 -10.06 -5.03
N ALA A 87 -12.68 -9.18 -6.01
CA ALA A 87 -12.68 -7.75 -5.77
C ALA A 87 -13.90 -7.27 -4.97
N ALA A 88 -15.07 -7.90 -5.13
CA ALA A 88 -16.30 -7.37 -4.52
C ALA A 88 -16.29 -7.49 -3.00
N HIS A 89 -16.02 -8.69 -2.48
CA HIS A 89 -16.00 -8.94 -1.04
C HIS A 89 -14.84 -8.20 -0.36
N ASP A 90 -13.67 -8.28 -0.96
CA ASP A 90 -12.45 -7.71 -0.38
C ASP A 90 -12.47 -6.18 -0.43
N THR A 91 -13.11 -5.57 -1.43
CA THR A 91 -13.27 -4.12 -1.48
C THR A 91 -14.04 -3.62 -0.26
N ILE A 92 -15.16 -4.27 0.07
CA ILE A 92 -15.94 -3.90 1.24
C ILE A 92 -15.11 -4.02 2.51
N THR A 93 -14.40 -5.14 2.69
CA THR A 93 -13.54 -5.35 3.85
C THR A 93 -12.43 -4.31 3.94
N GLY A 94 -11.76 -4.02 2.80
CA GLY A 94 -10.70 -3.02 2.75
C GLY A 94 -11.19 -1.64 3.15
N LEU A 95 -12.34 -1.22 2.65
CA LEU A 95 -12.92 0.08 2.99
C LEU A 95 -13.35 0.12 4.46
N GLN A 96 -13.88 -0.98 4.99
CA GLN A 96 -14.29 -1.06 6.39
C GLN A 96 -13.11 -0.93 7.36
N VAL A 97 -11.90 -1.36 6.97
CA VAL A 97 -10.71 -1.20 7.81
C VAL A 97 -10.01 0.14 7.61
N GLY A 98 -10.51 0.98 6.71
CA GLY A 98 -10.03 2.34 6.55
C GLY A 98 -9.12 2.61 5.36
N ALA A 99 -9.01 1.69 4.41
CA ALA A 99 -8.26 1.94 3.17
C ALA A 99 -9.00 2.98 2.32
N VAL A 100 -8.24 3.85 1.64
CA VAL A 100 -8.83 4.87 0.76
C VAL A 100 -9.08 4.34 -0.65
N ASP A 101 -8.43 3.26 -1.03
CA ASP A 101 -8.62 2.64 -2.33
C ASP A 101 -8.24 1.17 -2.27
N TYR A 102 -8.71 0.42 -3.25
CA TYR A 102 -8.54 -1.02 -3.34
C TYR A 102 -8.28 -1.40 -4.79
N ILE A 103 -7.11 -1.98 -5.07
CA ILE A 103 -6.68 -2.25 -6.44
C ILE A 103 -6.45 -3.75 -6.64
N PRO A 104 -7.17 -4.38 -7.59
CA PRO A 104 -6.91 -5.78 -7.94
C PRO A 104 -5.52 -5.93 -8.58
N LYS A 105 -4.84 -7.01 -8.25
CA LYS A 105 -3.55 -7.36 -8.87
C LYS A 105 -3.80 -8.05 -10.22
N ASP A 106 -4.13 -7.27 -11.21
CA ASP A 106 -4.32 -7.72 -12.60
C ASP A 106 -3.34 -6.99 -13.52
N SER A 107 -3.55 -7.09 -14.82
CA SER A 107 -2.66 -6.48 -15.81
C SER A 107 -2.66 -4.95 -15.76
N LEU A 108 -3.63 -4.34 -15.10
CA LEU A 108 -3.76 -2.88 -14.98
C LEU A 108 -3.37 -2.38 -13.59
N ALA A 109 -2.83 -3.23 -12.72
CA ALA A 109 -2.56 -2.86 -11.33
C ALA A 109 -1.64 -1.66 -11.21
N GLU A 110 -0.53 -1.63 -11.96
CA GLU A 110 0.43 -0.53 -11.90
C GLU A 110 -0.19 0.78 -12.40
N GLU A 111 -0.97 0.73 -13.47
CA GLU A 111 -1.66 1.90 -14.01
C GLU A 111 -2.70 2.43 -13.02
N ASN A 112 -3.46 1.54 -12.42
CA ASN A 112 -4.47 1.91 -11.43
C ASN A 112 -3.83 2.48 -10.17
N LEU A 113 -2.67 1.96 -9.78
CA LEU A 113 -1.92 2.49 -8.65
C LEU A 113 -1.44 3.91 -8.93
N VAL A 114 -0.87 4.16 -10.10
CA VAL A 114 -0.44 5.50 -10.50
C VAL A 114 -1.61 6.49 -10.45
N GLU A 115 -2.77 6.09 -10.96
CA GLU A 115 -3.94 6.96 -10.92
C GLU A 115 -4.42 7.24 -9.49
N ALA A 116 -4.42 6.22 -8.62
CA ALA A 116 -4.77 6.41 -7.21
C ALA A 116 -3.81 7.38 -6.52
N LEU A 117 -2.52 7.26 -6.79
CA LEU A 117 -1.51 8.17 -6.23
C LEU A 117 -1.70 9.59 -6.75
N ARG A 118 -2.09 9.74 -8.01
CA ARG A 118 -2.38 11.05 -8.60
C ARG A 118 -3.57 11.70 -7.90
N GLN A 119 -4.62 10.94 -7.63
CA GLN A 119 -5.79 11.44 -6.91
C GLN A 119 -5.47 11.84 -5.48
N LEU A 120 -4.49 11.21 -4.85
CA LEU A 120 -4.04 11.57 -3.50
C LEU A 120 -3.10 12.77 -3.49
N GLY A 121 -2.71 13.28 -4.63
CA GLY A 121 -1.86 14.45 -4.73
C GLY A 121 -0.38 14.18 -4.50
N VAL A 122 0.06 12.92 -4.53
CA VAL A 122 1.48 12.58 -4.39
C VAL A 122 2.18 12.44 -5.75
N LEU A 123 1.43 12.59 -6.80
CA LEU A 123 1.93 12.61 -8.17
C LEU A 123 1.60 13.92 -8.85
#